data_d5e137a7676bdb7635624f048a37ff84
#
_entry.id   d5e137a7676bdb7635624f048a37ff84
#
_cell.length_a   1.000
_cell.length_b   1.000
_cell.length_c   1.000
_cell.angle_alpha   90.00
_cell.angle_beta   90.00
_cell.angle_gamma   90.00
#
_symmetry.space_group_name_H-M   'P 1'
#
loop_
_entity.id
_entity.type
_entity.pdbx_description
1 polymer ?
#
loop_
_entity_poly.entity_id
_entity_poly.type
_entity_poly.pdbx_seq_one_letter_code
_entity_poly.pdbx_strand_id
1 'polypeptide(L)'
;MRHADPASTAPRAAVLVHNDAENDARVLKESETLRRHGARVRIIAVERRLRGRTAGLTTLAPGLDRLRVPEFALDRIAPSLAARWRRSLGVGSGAATPSTSPSPAADPSAPIPQPAAAPASPTLRSRAAATARVGAERGFRWVSLLSYWARAARAAHEFRPDVIHANDANTLVPAAAVKLLSRGRVAIVYDSHELWRHRNVDRTPVIGPALDAVMEGLGIRAADAVLTVSPSIVHHLQRTYSLPVAPALVRNVPAAAPIPSTSDGVLRERAGLGEEDKVIAYGGRITAARGIEETIAALPHLPATVHFVLLGYGEDADLERVHRTAASAGVSERVHLVGAVAPDAVSRSLADGDVAVVHVRPVCLSYRYALPNKLFESIRAGLPVAVADLPDMRAVVEELGVGEVFTAEDPEDLAATLAAILADPEPYRERSRAAAAQLTWEHEAEAMIDRYRHLPTVGERLGSPVPADGEEAS
;
A
#
# COMPACT_ATOMS: atom_id res chain seq x y z
N MET A 1 49.05 14.84 -2.07
CA MET A 1 47.84 14.13 -1.61
C MET A 1 46.63 14.92 -2.09
N ARG A 2 45.87 14.43 -3.08
CA ARG A 2 44.64 15.07 -3.50
C ARG A 2 43.61 14.69 -2.44
N HIS A 3 43.03 15.67 -1.72
CA HIS A 3 41.84 15.43 -0.87
C HIS A 3 40.77 14.81 -1.78
N ALA A 4 40.42 13.54 -1.52
CA ALA A 4 39.30 12.92 -2.17
C ALA A 4 38.04 13.71 -1.71
N ASP A 5 37.25 14.17 -2.66
CA ASP A 5 35.97 14.82 -2.41
C ASP A 5 35.08 13.83 -1.58
N PRO A 6 34.61 14.18 -0.40
CA PRO A 6 33.78 13.30 0.43
C PRO A 6 32.51 12.81 -0.32
N ALA A 7 32.03 13.54 -1.32
CA ALA A 7 30.96 13.10 -2.22
C ALA A 7 31.39 11.90 -3.10
N SER A 8 32.69 11.60 -3.26
CA SER A 8 33.24 10.48 -4.02
C SER A 8 33.20 9.15 -3.26
N THR A 9 33.00 9.16 -1.95
CA THR A 9 33.03 7.96 -1.09
C THR A 9 31.62 7.47 -0.68
N ALA A 10 30.61 8.32 -0.78
CA ALA A 10 29.23 7.99 -0.43
C ALA A 10 28.68 6.83 -1.30
N PRO A 11 28.09 5.78 -0.71
CA PRO A 11 27.49 4.70 -1.51
C PRO A 11 26.28 5.22 -2.28
N ARG A 12 26.05 4.67 -3.46
CA ARG A 12 24.94 5.04 -4.34
C ARG A 12 23.90 3.94 -4.31
N ALA A 13 22.69 4.26 -3.87
CA ALA A 13 21.56 3.35 -3.81
C ALA A 13 20.51 3.72 -4.87
N ALA A 14 20.17 2.78 -5.76
CA ALA A 14 19.05 2.92 -6.68
C ALA A 14 17.86 2.14 -6.09
N VAL A 15 16.77 2.84 -5.80
CA VAL A 15 15.52 2.25 -5.26
C VAL A 15 14.53 2.10 -6.41
N LEU A 16 14.26 0.86 -6.81
CA LEU A 16 13.34 0.55 -7.92
C LEU A 16 11.93 0.30 -7.40
N VAL A 17 10.93 0.96 -8.02
CA VAL A 17 9.52 0.75 -7.70
C VAL A 17 8.64 0.88 -8.93
N HIS A 18 7.63 0.01 -9.09
CA HIS A 18 6.72 0.01 -10.24
C HIS A 18 5.43 0.80 -9.98
N ASN A 19 5.55 1.94 -9.31
CA ASN A 19 4.50 2.95 -9.14
C ASN A 19 5.12 4.35 -9.34
N ASP A 20 4.37 5.42 -9.05
CA ASP A 20 4.84 6.80 -9.22
C ASP A 20 5.69 7.33 -8.05
N ALA A 21 5.85 6.54 -6.99
CA ALA A 21 6.55 6.88 -5.75
C ALA A 21 6.12 8.22 -5.12
N GLU A 22 4.84 8.61 -5.28
CA GLU A 22 4.34 9.86 -4.69
C GLU A 22 3.87 9.66 -3.25
N ASN A 23 3.08 8.61 -3.04
CA ASN A 23 2.47 8.30 -1.74
C ASN A 23 2.85 6.90 -1.24
N ASP A 24 3.97 6.36 -1.71
CA ASP A 24 4.50 5.09 -1.22
C ASP A 24 5.34 5.33 0.03
N ALA A 25 4.66 5.33 1.17
CA ALA A 25 5.27 5.67 2.46
C ALA A 25 6.48 4.78 2.79
N ARG A 26 6.45 3.48 2.41
CA ARG A 26 7.57 2.57 2.68
C ARG A 26 8.79 2.93 1.84
N VAL A 27 8.63 3.06 0.53
CA VAL A 27 9.72 3.44 -0.39
C VAL A 27 10.35 4.77 0.00
N LEU A 28 9.53 5.75 0.41
CA LEU A 28 10.02 7.06 0.85
C LEU A 28 10.80 6.97 2.16
N LYS A 29 10.32 6.21 3.16
CA LYS A 29 10.99 6.00 4.45
C LYS A 29 12.32 5.26 4.27
N GLU A 30 12.36 4.20 3.47
CA GLU A 30 13.58 3.45 3.17
C GLU A 30 14.62 4.32 2.47
N SER A 31 14.19 5.09 1.48
CA SER A 31 15.05 6.00 0.74
C SER A 31 15.63 7.10 1.63
N GLU A 32 14.81 7.67 2.49
CA GLU A 32 15.25 8.68 3.46
C GLU A 32 16.19 8.09 4.51
N THR A 33 15.93 6.87 4.98
CA THR A 33 16.83 6.16 5.90
C THR A 33 18.20 5.96 5.29
N LEU A 34 18.28 5.48 4.05
CA LEU A 34 19.55 5.31 3.34
C LEU A 34 20.28 6.64 3.16
N ARG A 35 19.54 7.72 2.83
CA ARG A 35 20.10 9.07 2.71
C ARG A 35 20.68 9.56 4.05
N ARG A 36 19.95 9.40 5.15
CA ARG A 36 20.42 9.77 6.49
C ARG A 36 21.69 9.02 6.90
N HIS A 37 21.88 7.80 6.41
CA HIS A 37 23.11 7.02 6.62
C HIS A 37 24.20 7.34 5.59
N GLY A 38 24.09 8.44 4.86
CA GLY A 38 25.12 8.95 3.97
C GLY A 38 25.11 8.40 2.56
N ALA A 39 24.10 7.61 2.17
CA ALA A 39 23.97 7.18 0.78
C ALA A 39 23.43 8.29 -0.12
N ARG A 40 23.92 8.33 -1.36
CA ARG A 40 23.22 9.07 -2.43
C ARG A 40 22.14 8.18 -3.02
N VAL A 41 20.88 8.58 -2.87
CA VAL A 41 19.74 7.75 -3.23
C VAL A 41 19.04 8.29 -4.47
N ARG A 42 18.67 7.37 -5.38
CA ARG A 42 17.77 7.67 -6.50
C ARG A 42 16.62 6.68 -6.55
N ILE A 43 15.40 7.16 -6.30
CA ILE A 43 14.18 6.40 -6.53
C ILE A 43 13.92 6.39 -8.04
N ILE A 44 13.77 5.19 -8.63
CA ILE A 44 13.42 5.01 -10.05
C ILE A 44 12.01 4.45 -10.09
N ALA A 45 11.07 5.36 -10.39
CA ALA A 45 9.63 5.16 -10.42
C ALA A 45 9.10 5.21 -11.85
N VAL A 46 7.79 5.06 -12.04
CA VAL A 46 7.16 5.15 -13.36
C VAL A 46 6.19 6.34 -13.44
N GLU A 47 6.17 7.02 -14.58
CA GLU A 47 5.20 8.06 -14.93
C GLU A 47 3.76 7.53 -14.79
N ARG A 48 2.83 8.36 -14.29
CA ARG A 48 1.39 8.10 -14.26
C ARG A 48 0.64 9.33 -14.81
N ARG A 49 0.58 9.43 -16.12
CA ARG A 49 0.04 10.60 -16.84
C ARG A 49 -1.39 10.93 -16.45
N LEU A 50 -2.25 9.92 -16.33
CA LEU A 50 -3.65 10.11 -15.93
C LEU A 50 -3.82 10.68 -14.52
N ARG A 51 -2.76 10.58 -13.69
CA ARG A 51 -2.70 11.17 -12.34
C ARG A 51 -1.89 12.46 -12.29
N GLY A 52 -1.51 13.03 -13.44
CA GLY A 52 -0.67 14.23 -13.51
C GLY A 52 0.79 14.02 -13.09
N ARG A 53 1.24 12.77 -12.98
CA ARG A 53 2.62 12.43 -12.56
C ARG A 53 3.50 12.23 -13.80
N THR A 54 4.24 13.27 -14.19
CA THR A 54 5.05 13.30 -15.40
C THR A 54 6.42 12.65 -15.23
N ALA A 55 6.99 12.15 -16.33
CA ALA A 55 8.36 11.67 -16.39
C ALA A 55 9.36 12.83 -16.16
N GLY A 56 10.49 12.49 -15.52
CA GLY A 56 11.55 13.46 -15.22
C GLY A 56 12.21 13.23 -13.89
N LEU A 57 13.29 13.97 -13.64
CA LEU A 57 14.03 13.97 -12.40
C LEU A 57 13.50 15.07 -11.47
N THR A 58 13.26 14.72 -10.22
CA THR A 58 12.86 15.64 -9.15
C THR A 58 13.75 15.40 -7.94
N THR A 59 14.35 16.44 -7.39
CA THR A 59 15.08 16.36 -6.12
C THR A 59 14.07 16.48 -4.99
N LEU A 60 14.03 15.49 -4.10
CA LEU A 60 13.17 15.45 -2.92
C LEU A 60 13.87 16.07 -1.70
N ALA A 61 15.18 15.80 -1.57
CA ALA A 61 16.06 16.36 -0.55
C ALA A 61 17.51 16.32 -1.05
N PRO A 62 18.46 17.02 -0.43
CA PRO A 62 19.87 16.89 -0.74
C PRO A 62 20.33 15.41 -0.66
N GLY A 63 20.82 14.87 -1.78
CA GLY A 63 21.23 13.47 -1.88
C GLY A 63 20.10 12.46 -2.15
N LEU A 64 18.85 12.90 -2.27
CA LEU A 64 17.69 12.07 -2.58
C LEU A 64 16.93 12.61 -3.79
N ASP A 65 17.03 11.88 -4.90
CA ASP A 65 16.35 12.18 -6.15
C ASP A 65 15.26 11.14 -6.45
N ARG A 66 14.19 11.58 -7.13
CA ARG A 66 13.20 10.70 -7.76
C ARG A 66 13.21 10.89 -9.27
N LEU A 67 13.50 9.82 -10.01
CA LEU A 67 13.42 9.78 -11.46
C LEU A 67 12.20 8.96 -11.87
N ARG A 68 11.20 9.59 -12.48
CA ARG A 68 10.10 8.89 -13.14
C ARG A 68 10.47 8.58 -14.58
N VAL A 69 10.62 7.29 -14.90
CA VAL A 69 10.78 6.86 -16.29
C VAL A 69 9.43 6.93 -17.01
N PRO A 70 9.39 7.22 -18.32
CA PRO A 70 8.13 7.30 -19.07
C PRO A 70 7.34 5.99 -18.99
N GLU A 71 6.02 6.04 -18.77
CA GLU A 71 5.16 4.88 -18.95
C GLU A 71 5.04 4.48 -20.42
N PHE A 72 4.71 3.21 -20.68
CA PHE A 72 4.37 2.78 -22.03
C PHE A 72 3.04 3.43 -22.46
N ALA A 73 3.07 4.17 -23.53
CA ALA A 73 1.90 4.88 -24.04
C ALA A 73 1.75 4.59 -25.56
N LEU A 74 0.70 3.86 -25.90
CA LEU A 74 0.43 3.47 -27.29
C LEU A 74 0.19 4.68 -28.21
N ASP A 75 -0.37 5.75 -27.68
CA ASP A 75 -0.60 7.01 -28.38
C ASP A 75 0.70 7.74 -28.79
N ARG A 76 1.80 7.50 -28.10
CA ARG A 76 3.14 8.03 -28.45
C ARG A 76 3.79 7.24 -29.60
N ILE A 77 3.46 5.95 -29.74
CA ILE A 77 4.13 5.03 -30.68
C ILE A 77 3.27 4.85 -31.94
N ALA A 78 1.97 4.72 -31.77
CA ALA A 78 1.00 4.44 -32.85
C ALA A 78 -0.33 5.16 -32.58
N PRO A 79 -0.39 6.50 -32.79
CA PRO A 79 -1.58 7.30 -32.42
C PRO A 79 -2.86 6.84 -33.13
N SER A 80 -2.78 6.37 -34.38
CA SER A 80 -3.91 5.84 -35.12
C SER A 80 -4.45 4.52 -34.55
N LEU A 81 -3.56 3.62 -34.12
CA LEU A 81 -3.93 2.37 -33.44
C LEU A 81 -4.53 2.65 -32.06
N ALA A 82 -3.94 3.59 -31.31
CA ALA A 82 -4.46 4.00 -30.01
C ALA A 82 -5.87 4.62 -30.14
N ALA A 83 -6.12 5.43 -31.17
CA ALA A 83 -7.44 6.00 -31.44
C ALA A 83 -8.47 4.92 -31.83
N ARG A 84 -8.08 3.94 -32.65
CA ARG A 84 -8.94 2.78 -32.99
C ARG A 84 -9.26 1.94 -31.75
N TRP A 85 -8.26 1.68 -30.92
CA TRP A 85 -8.40 0.89 -29.71
C TRP A 85 -9.32 1.57 -28.69
N ARG A 86 -9.15 2.89 -28.45
CA ARG A 86 -10.06 3.68 -27.59
C ARG A 86 -11.51 3.61 -28.07
N ARG A 87 -11.74 3.74 -29.38
CA ARG A 87 -13.09 3.61 -29.98
C ARG A 87 -13.69 2.23 -29.76
N SER A 88 -12.90 1.15 -29.90
CA SER A 88 -13.37 -0.22 -29.66
C SER A 88 -13.68 -0.51 -28.19
N LEU A 89 -13.11 0.27 -27.27
CA LEU A 89 -13.35 0.17 -25.83
C LEU A 89 -14.54 1.02 -25.35
N GLY A 90 -15.18 1.78 -26.26
CA GLY A 90 -16.28 2.67 -25.89
C GLY A 90 -15.85 3.86 -25.00
N VAL A 91 -14.55 4.11 -24.88
CA VAL A 91 -14.03 5.29 -24.18
C VAL A 91 -14.14 6.50 -25.11
N GLY A 92 -15.31 7.14 -25.13
CA GLY A 92 -15.53 8.41 -25.81
C GLY A 92 -14.64 9.49 -25.20
N SER A 93 -14.25 10.45 -26.02
CA SER A 93 -13.52 11.67 -25.65
C SER A 93 -14.39 12.60 -24.79
N GLY A 94 -14.71 12.20 -23.58
CA GLY A 94 -15.35 13.04 -22.60
C GLY A 94 -14.30 13.75 -21.77
N ALA A 95 -13.78 14.87 -22.25
CA ALA A 95 -13.26 15.92 -21.40
C ALA A 95 -14.49 16.53 -20.70
N ALA A 96 -14.92 15.94 -19.60
CA ALA A 96 -15.89 16.58 -18.73
C ALA A 96 -15.15 17.62 -17.90
N THR A 97 -15.25 18.87 -18.29
CA THR A 97 -15.13 20.01 -17.39
C THR A 97 -16.22 19.84 -16.31
N PRO A 98 -15.91 20.02 -15.03
CA PRO A 98 -16.96 20.02 -14.01
C PRO A 98 -17.87 21.25 -14.23
N SER A 99 -19.04 21.01 -14.76
CA SER A 99 -20.13 21.99 -14.82
C SER A 99 -20.78 22.06 -13.46
N THR A 100 -20.50 23.10 -12.73
CA THR A 100 -21.29 23.52 -11.55
C THR A 100 -22.60 24.13 -12.03
N SER A 101 -23.60 23.31 -12.28
CA SER A 101 -24.99 23.77 -12.42
C SER A 101 -25.86 22.98 -11.46
N PRO A 102 -26.71 23.63 -10.67
CA PRO A 102 -27.58 22.93 -9.74
C PRO A 102 -28.62 22.10 -10.50
N SER A 103 -28.77 20.84 -10.11
CA SER A 103 -29.80 19.93 -10.64
C SER A 103 -31.19 20.50 -10.38
N PRO A 104 -32.10 20.51 -11.34
CA PRO A 104 -33.49 20.90 -11.09
C PRO A 104 -34.16 19.83 -10.22
N ALA A 105 -35.01 20.29 -9.30
CA ALA A 105 -35.79 19.46 -8.41
C ALA A 105 -36.60 18.39 -9.18
N ALA A 106 -36.62 17.18 -8.65
CA ALA A 106 -37.36 16.06 -9.22
C ALA A 106 -38.86 16.35 -9.21
N ASP A 107 -39.50 16.18 -10.35
CA ASP A 107 -40.96 16.24 -10.52
C ASP A 107 -41.61 15.00 -9.88
N PRO A 108 -42.48 15.14 -8.87
CA PRO A 108 -43.10 14.02 -8.19
C PRO A 108 -44.15 13.27 -9.02
N SER A 109 -44.41 13.67 -10.26
CA SER A 109 -45.40 13.05 -11.15
C SER A 109 -44.82 12.17 -12.25
N ALA A 110 -43.50 11.89 -12.24
CA ALA A 110 -42.91 11.01 -13.23
C ALA A 110 -43.31 9.54 -13.04
N PRO A 111 -43.66 8.80 -14.11
CA PRO A 111 -44.06 7.40 -14.01
C PRO A 111 -42.93 6.54 -13.52
N ILE A 112 -43.20 5.63 -12.59
CA ILE A 112 -42.28 4.65 -12.04
C ILE A 112 -41.66 3.86 -13.20
N PRO A 113 -40.30 3.81 -13.32
CA PRO A 113 -39.64 3.02 -14.36
C PRO A 113 -40.02 1.53 -14.20
N GLN A 114 -40.51 0.93 -15.27
CA GLN A 114 -40.74 -0.51 -15.30
C GLN A 114 -39.42 -1.25 -15.10
N PRO A 115 -39.41 -2.40 -14.38
CA PRO A 115 -38.19 -3.16 -14.18
C PRO A 115 -37.59 -3.54 -15.54
N ALA A 116 -36.34 -3.15 -15.75
CA ALA A 116 -35.61 -3.46 -16.97
C ALA A 116 -35.63 -4.97 -17.24
N ALA A 117 -35.97 -5.36 -18.47
CA ALA A 117 -35.96 -6.75 -18.88
C ALA A 117 -34.61 -7.40 -18.54
N ALA A 118 -34.65 -8.67 -18.07
CA ALA A 118 -33.45 -9.41 -17.73
C ALA A 118 -32.43 -9.34 -18.89
N PRO A 119 -31.13 -9.14 -18.62
CA PRO A 119 -30.12 -9.00 -19.65
C PRO A 119 -30.09 -10.22 -20.54
N ALA A 120 -30.25 -10.04 -21.85
CA ALA A 120 -30.19 -11.10 -22.82
C ALA A 120 -28.87 -11.86 -22.72
N SER A 121 -28.91 -13.20 -22.80
CA SER A 121 -27.74 -14.06 -22.75
C SER A 121 -26.67 -13.58 -23.76
N PRO A 122 -25.40 -13.44 -23.36
CA PRO A 122 -24.38 -12.89 -24.23
C PRO A 122 -24.18 -13.76 -25.48
N THR A 123 -24.22 -13.13 -26.65
CA THR A 123 -24.04 -13.80 -27.95
C THR A 123 -22.61 -14.34 -28.10
N LEU A 124 -22.38 -15.34 -28.97
CA LEU A 124 -21.02 -15.83 -29.27
C LEU A 124 -20.07 -14.70 -29.73
N ARG A 125 -20.60 -13.74 -30.50
CA ARG A 125 -19.81 -12.56 -30.92
C ARG A 125 -19.41 -11.64 -29.74
N SER A 126 -20.30 -11.43 -28.77
CA SER A 126 -19.97 -10.62 -27.59
C SER A 126 -18.97 -11.34 -26.67
N ARG A 127 -19.08 -12.69 -26.57
CA ARG A 127 -18.09 -13.49 -25.82
C ARG A 127 -16.72 -13.45 -26.49
N ALA A 128 -16.64 -13.61 -27.81
CA ALA A 128 -15.40 -13.52 -28.56
C ALA A 128 -14.76 -12.14 -28.46
N ALA A 129 -15.56 -11.06 -28.55
CA ALA A 129 -15.08 -9.70 -28.36
C ALA A 129 -14.57 -9.45 -26.94
N ALA A 130 -15.25 -9.95 -25.92
CA ALA A 130 -14.80 -9.88 -24.53
C ALA A 130 -13.46 -10.62 -24.31
N THR A 131 -13.33 -11.83 -24.87
CA THR A 131 -12.08 -12.61 -24.80
C THR A 131 -10.92 -11.88 -25.51
N ALA A 132 -11.18 -11.34 -26.70
CA ALA A 132 -10.17 -10.56 -27.45
C ALA A 132 -9.75 -9.29 -26.69
N ARG A 133 -10.70 -8.61 -26.04
CA ARG A 133 -10.44 -7.43 -25.19
C ARG A 133 -9.55 -7.79 -24.00
N VAL A 134 -9.88 -8.84 -23.26
CA VAL A 134 -9.07 -9.32 -22.14
C VAL A 134 -7.66 -9.70 -22.61
N GLY A 135 -7.54 -10.36 -23.78
CA GLY A 135 -6.24 -10.68 -24.38
C GLY A 135 -5.42 -9.44 -24.72
N ALA A 136 -6.05 -8.43 -25.31
CA ALA A 136 -5.40 -7.16 -25.65
C ALA A 136 -4.94 -6.36 -24.40
N GLU A 137 -5.79 -6.30 -23.37
CA GLU A 137 -5.44 -5.66 -22.09
C GLU A 137 -4.25 -6.36 -21.41
N ARG A 138 -4.23 -7.68 -21.45
CA ARG A 138 -3.10 -8.48 -20.94
C ARG A 138 -1.82 -8.22 -21.73
N GLY A 139 -1.89 -8.24 -23.06
CA GLY A 139 -0.77 -7.90 -23.93
C GLY A 139 -0.22 -6.52 -23.64
N PHE A 140 -1.10 -5.53 -23.47
CA PHE A 140 -0.72 -4.16 -23.10
C PHE A 140 0.01 -4.10 -21.74
N ARG A 141 -0.51 -4.80 -20.72
CA ARG A 141 0.15 -4.87 -19.40
C ARG A 141 1.57 -5.44 -19.49
N TRP A 142 1.76 -6.50 -20.29
CA TRP A 142 3.09 -7.10 -20.50
C TRP A 142 4.06 -6.16 -21.21
N VAL A 143 3.62 -5.54 -22.31
CA VAL A 143 4.44 -4.55 -23.04
C VAL A 143 4.79 -3.36 -22.15
N SER A 144 3.84 -2.90 -21.34
CA SER A 144 4.07 -1.84 -20.35
C SER A 144 5.13 -2.24 -19.31
N LEU A 145 5.05 -3.46 -18.79
CA LEU A 145 6.02 -3.98 -17.81
C LEU A 145 7.41 -4.14 -18.43
N LEU A 146 7.52 -4.74 -19.60
CA LEU A 146 8.79 -4.89 -20.33
C LEU A 146 9.43 -3.51 -20.64
N SER A 147 8.59 -2.55 -21.04
CA SER A 147 9.04 -1.17 -21.26
C SER A 147 9.57 -0.51 -19.99
N TYR A 148 8.89 -0.73 -18.86
CA TYR A 148 9.38 -0.28 -17.56
C TYR A 148 10.73 -0.94 -17.23
N TRP A 149 10.85 -2.27 -17.35
CA TRP A 149 12.09 -2.98 -17.05
C TRP A 149 13.29 -2.45 -17.83
N ALA A 150 13.11 -2.26 -19.14
CA ALA A 150 14.19 -1.73 -19.98
C ALA A 150 14.63 -0.31 -19.57
N ARG A 151 13.65 0.56 -19.28
CA ARG A 151 13.92 1.96 -18.89
C ARG A 151 14.46 2.06 -17.47
N ALA A 152 13.92 1.28 -16.52
CA ALA A 152 14.39 1.25 -15.15
C ALA A 152 15.83 0.69 -15.07
N ALA A 153 16.11 -0.41 -15.78
CA ALA A 153 17.46 -0.96 -15.85
C ALA A 153 18.46 0.04 -16.43
N ARG A 154 18.10 0.72 -17.54
CA ARG A 154 18.94 1.75 -18.14
C ARG A 154 19.19 2.92 -17.17
N ALA A 155 18.14 3.46 -16.55
CA ALA A 155 18.24 4.57 -15.61
C ALA A 155 19.08 4.20 -14.38
N ALA A 156 18.92 2.98 -13.85
CA ALA A 156 19.72 2.47 -12.75
C ALA A 156 21.19 2.30 -13.18
N HIS A 157 21.46 1.71 -14.36
CA HIS A 157 22.81 1.54 -14.86
C HIS A 157 23.53 2.88 -15.10
N GLU A 158 22.85 3.88 -15.67
CA GLU A 158 23.37 5.25 -15.83
C GLU A 158 23.66 5.93 -14.49
N PHE A 159 22.90 5.63 -13.45
CA PHE A 159 23.15 6.11 -12.09
C PHE A 159 24.40 5.48 -11.46
N ARG A 160 24.88 4.31 -11.96
CA ARG A 160 26.03 3.56 -11.43
C ARG A 160 25.91 3.27 -9.93
N PRO A 161 24.88 2.53 -9.50
CA PRO A 161 24.66 2.25 -8.08
C PRO A 161 25.69 1.24 -7.55
N ASP A 162 25.94 1.29 -6.25
CA ASP A 162 26.62 0.24 -5.49
C ASP A 162 25.62 -0.83 -5.03
N VAL A 163 24.37 -0.41 -4.82
CA VAL A 163 23.27 -1.27 -4.40
C VAL A 163 21.97 -0.88 -5.09
N ILE A 164 21.16 -1.88 -5.43
CA ILE A 164 19.80 -1.72 -5.90
C ILE A 164 18.86 -2.27 -4.84
N HIS A 165 17.97 -1.42 -4.34
CA HIS A 165 16.83 -1.81 -3.52
C HIS A 165 15.64 -2.09 -4.44
N ALA A 166 15.25 -3.35 -4.56
CA ALA A 166 14.20 -3.82 -5.45
C ALA A 166 12.90 -4.03 -4.66
N ASN A 167 11.96 -3.10 -4.79
CA ASN A 167 10.64 -3.20 -4.15
C ASN A 167 9.73 -4.10 -4.97
N ASP A 168 9.28 -5.19 -4.40
CA ASP A 168 8.48 -6.25 -5.00
C ASP A 168 9.16 -7.00 -6.16
N ALA A 169 8.66 -8.19 -6.48
CA ALA A 169 9.28 -9.09 -7.46
C ALA A 169 9.34 -8.55 -8.89
N ASN A 170 8.44 -7.62 -9.26
CA ASN A 170 8.44 -7.01 -10.59
C ASN A 170 9.63 -6.06 -10.84
N THR A 171 10.39 -5.69 -9.81
CA THR A 171 11.61 -4.88 -9.93
C THR A 171 12.89 -5.72 -9.88
N LEU A 172 12.79 -7.00 -9.55
CA LEU A 172 13.95 -7.91 -9.54
C LEU A 172 14.55 -8.11 -10.93
N VAL A 173 13.73 -8.13 -11.98
CA VAL A 173 14.21 -8.31 -13.36
C VAL A 173 15.15 -7.17 -13.80
N PRO A 174 14.77 -5.87 -13.70
CA PRO A 174 15.68 -4.78 -14.00
C PRO A 174 16.88 -4.73 -13.05
N ALA A 175 16.73 -5.09 -11.77
CA ALA A 175 17.84 -5.15 -10.82
C ALA A 175 18.87 -6.22 -11.23
N ALA A 176 18.44 -7.44 -11.56
CA ALA A 176 19.31 -8.52 -12.03
C ALA A 176 20.03 -8.16 -13.34
N ALA A 177 19.32 -7.49 -14.26
CA ALA A 177 19.92 -7.01 -15.50
C ALA A 177 21.07 -6.02 -15.23
N VAL A 178 20.90 -5.07 -14.31
CA VAL A 178 21.97 -4.12 -13.95
C VAL A 178 23.13 -4.83 -13.25
N LYS A 179 22.86 -5.78 -12.33
CA LYS A 179 23.91 -6.59 -11.68
C LYS A 179 24.74 -7.34 -12.70
N LEU A 180 24.12 -7.96 -13.71
CA LEU A 180 24.78 -8.66 -14.79
C LEU A 180 25.64 -7.70 -15.65
N LEU A 181 25.08 -6.58 -16.11
CA LEU A 181 25.78 -5.56 -16.89
C LEU A 181 26.96 -4.96 -16.13
N SER A 182 26.86 -4.87 -14.82
CA SER A 182 27.91 -4.36 -13.93
C SER A 182 28.91 -5.45 -13.51
N ARG A 183 28.84 -6.65 -14.09
CA ARG A 183 29.70 -7.81 -13.78
C ARG A 183 29.74 -8.16 -12.30
N GLY A 184 28.57 -8.15 -11.64
CA GLY A 184 28.42 -8.48 -10.23
C GLY A 184 28.87 -7.42 -9.22
N ARG A 185 29.26 -6.23 -9.68
CA ARG A 185 29.74 -5.12 -8.81
C ARG A 185 28.61 -4.35 -8.11
N VAL A 186 27.36 -4.73 -8.31
CA VAL A 186 26.17 -4.11 -7.72
C VAL A 186 25.46 -5.15 -6.86
N ALA A 187 25.21 -4.84 -5.60
CA ALA A 187 24.39 -5.69 -4.74
C ALA A 187 22.90 -5.46 -4.99
N ILE A 188 22.08 -6.47 -4.71
CA ILE A 188 20.62 -6.38 -4.77
C ILE A 188 20.05 -6.67 -3.38
N VAL A 189 19.26 -5.74 -2.85
CA VAL A 189 18.37 -5.95 -1.71
C VAL A 189 16.97 -6.12 -2.26
N TYR A 190 16.35 -7.28 -2.02
CA TYR A 190 14.96 -7.53 -2.38
C TYR A 190 14.06 -7.24 -1.19
N ASP A 191 13.14 -6.32 -1.32
CA ASP A 191 12.11 -6.03 -0.34
C ASP A 191 10.75 -6.56 -0.80
N SER A 192 10.29 -7.62 -0.14
CA SER A 192 9.02 -8.28 -0.41
C SER A 192 7.93 -7.70 0.49
N HIS A 193 7.16 -6.75 -0.04
CA HIS A 193 6.06 -6.12 0.71
C HIS A 193 4.88 -7.06 0.94
N GLU A 194 4.79 -8.13 0.16
CA GLU A 194 3.74 -9.15 0.22
C GLU A 194 4.23 -10.43 -0.46
N LEU A 195 3.53 -11.55 -0.27
CA LEU A 195 3.84 -12.76 -1.01
C LEU A 195 3.43 -12.61 -2.48
N TRP A 196 4.39 -12.19 -3.32
CA TRP A 196 4.15 -11.86 -4.72
C TRP A 196 3.38 -12.93 -5.51
N ARG A 197 3.73 -14.20 -5.34
CA ARG A 197 3.08 -15.34 -6.00
C ARG A 197 1.67 -15.62 -5.50
N HIS A 198 1.34 -15.17 -4.30
CA HIS A 198 0.10 -15.49 -3.59
C HIS A 198 -0.77 -14.26 -3.35
N ARG A 199 -0.59 -13.20 -4.16
CA ARG A 199 -1.40 -11.98 -4.10
C ARG A 199 -2.82 -12.20 -4.62
N ASN A 200 -3.74 -11.40 -4.12
CA ASN A 200 -5.11 -11.30 -4.66
C ASN A 200 -5.10 -10.43 -5.93
N VAL A 201 -4.83 -11.04 -7.08
CA VAL A 201 -4.82 -10.39 -8.40
C VAL A 201 -5.43 -11.30 -9.45
N ASP A 202 -6.12 -10.70 -10.42
CA ASP A 202 -6.62 -11.41 -11.61
C ASP A 202 -5.43 -11.93 -12.43
N ARG A 203 -5.23 -13.23 -12.42
CA ARG A 203 -4.16 -13.90 -13.16
C ARG A 203 -4.73 -14.72 -14.32
N THR A 204 -3.94 -14.84 -15.37
CA THR A 204 -4.17 -15.91 -16.35
C THR A 204 -3.94 -17.24 -15.65
N PRO A 205 -4.90 -18.20 -15.70
CA PRO A 205 -4.88 -19.36 -14.80
C PRO A 205 -3.62 -20.22 -14.82
N VAL A 206 -2.83 -20.19 -15.89
CA VAL A 206 -1.66 -21.07 -16.05
C VAL A 206 -0.35 -20.29 -16.21
N ILE A 207 -0.30 -19.29 -17.11
CA ILE A 207 0.96 -18.62 -17.49
C ILE A 207 1.40 -17.59 -16.44
N GLY A 208 0.46 -16.80 -15.89
CA GLY A 208 0.77 -15.76 -14.93
C GLY A 208 1.47 -16.27 -13.67
N PRO A 209 0.89 -17.26 -12.95
CA PRO A 209 1.51 -17.82 -11.76
C PRO A 209 2.88 -18.47 -12.00
N ALA A 210 3.04 -19.17 -13.15
CA ALA A 210 4.32 -19.78 -13.49
C ALA A 210 5.42 -18.73 -13.74
N LEU A 211 5.07 -17.65 -14.43
CA LEU A 211 6.01 -16.57 -14.71
C LEU A 211 6.36 -15.78 -13.45
N ASP A 212 5.39 -15.48 -12.60
CA ASP A 212 5.63 -14.88 -11.28
C ASP A 212 6.58 -15.77 -10.44
N ALA A 213 6.39 -17.09 -10.48
CA ALA A 213 7.25 -18.04 -9.79
C ALA A 213 8.69 -18.04 -10.32
N VAL A 214 8.86 -17.96 -11.63
CA VAL A 214 10.19 -17.90 -12.25
C VAL A 214 10.86 -16.57 -11.95
N MET A 215 10.15 -15.46 -12.11
CA MET A 215 10.70 -14.12 -11.84
C MET A 215 11.14 -13.98 -10.38
N GLU A 216 10.25 -14.29 -9.44
CA GLU A 216 10.57 -14.19 -8.01
C GLU A 216 11.63 -15.22 -7.63
N GLY A 217 11.53 -16.47 -8.10
CA GLY A 217 12.45 -17.54 -7.76
C GLY A 217 13.89 -17.32 -8.26
N LEU A 218 14.06 -16.75 -9.45
CA LEU A 218 15.38 -16.38 -9.97
C LEU A 218 15.89 -15.09 -9.32
N GLY A 219 14.99 -14.10 -9.15
CA GLY A 219 15.35 -12.80 -8.61
C GLY A 219 15.76 -12.87 -7.14
N ILE A 220 15.02 -13.60 -6.30
CA ILE A 220 15.35 -13.74 -4.87
C ILE A 220 16.68 -14.48 -4.64
N ARG A 221 17.03 -15.44 -5.54
CA ARG A 221 18.34 -16.12 -5.49
C ARG A 221 19.49 -15.23 -5.99
N ALA A 222 19.18 -14.23 -6.80
CA ALA A 222 20.16 -13.24 -7.26
C ALA A 222 20.35 -12.09 -6.25
N ALA A 223 19.43 -11.95 -5.30
CA ALA A 223 19.52 -10.94 -4.24
C ALA A 223 20.62 -11.31 -3.22
N ASP A 224 21.33 -10.29 -2.75
CA ASP A 224 22.38 -10.41 -1.74
C ASP A 224 21.79 -10.28 -0.33
N ALA A 225 20.63 -9.63 -0.20
CA ALA A 225 19.82 -9.58 1.02
C ALA A 225 18.33 -9.57 0.68
N VAL A 226 17.51 -10.07 1.61
CA VAL A 226 16.05 -10.10 1.49
C VAL A 226 15.43 -9.46 2.72
N LEU A 227 14.47 -8.57 2.52
CA LEU A 227 13.65 -7.94 3.55
C LEU A 227 12.20 -8.34 3.34
N THR A 228 11.40 -8.32 4.40
CA THR A 228 9.95 -8.47 4.31
C THR A 228 9.23 -7.92 5.53
N VAL A 229 7.91 -7.93 5.52
CA VAL A 229 7.05 -7.14 6.41
C VAL A 229 6.40 -7.91 7.55
N SER A 230 6.43 -9.26 7.53
CA SER A 230 5.80 -10.06 8.59
C SER A 230 6.55 -11.38 8.87
N PRO A 231 6.50 -11.90 10.11
CA PRO A 231 7.17 -13.14 10.49
C PRO A 231 6.75 -14.35 9.65
N SER A 232 5.47 -14.49 9.34
CA SER A 232 4.98 -15.58 8.48
C SER A 232 5.54 -15.51 7.07
N ILE A 233 5.73 -14.31 6.52
CA ILE A 233 6.35 -14.13 5.20
C ILE A 233 7.85 -14.46 5.28
N VAL A 234 8.56 -14.06 6.35
CA VAL A 234 9.97 -14.47 6.58
C VAL A 234 10.10 -15.99 6.47
N HIS A 235 9.32 -16.73 7.25
CA HIS A 235 9.36 -18.20 7.25
C HIS A 235 8.99 -18.79 5.88
N HIS A 236 7.94 -18.24 5.23
CA HIS A 236 7.50 -18.71 3.92
C HIS A 236 8.58 -18.54 2.85
N LEU A 237 9.19 -17.36 2.74
CA LEU A 237 10.23 -17.08 1.75
C LEU A 237 11.49 -17.92 2.02
N GLN A 238 11.94 -17.99 3.28
CA GLN A 238 13.10 -18.78 3.66
C GLN A 238 12.94 -20.25 3.26
N ARG A 239 11.80 -20.86 3.57
CA ARG A 239 11.53 -22.26 3.25
C ARG A 239 11.31 -22.50 1.75
N THR A 240 10.52 -21.65 1.10
CA THR A 240 10.15 -21.82 -0.32
C THR A 240 11.37 -21.70 -1.24
N TYR A 241 12.27 -20.79 -0.94
CA TYR A 241 13.45 -20.52 -1.77
C TYR A 241 14.75 -21.08 -1.20
N SER A 242 14.69 -21.79 -0.05
CA SER A 242 15.84 -22.36 0.66
C SER A 242 16.95 -21.33 0.89
N LEU A 243 16.55 -20.14 1.39
CA LEU A 243 17.48 -19.04 1.59
C LEU A 243 18.47 -19.37 2.72
N PRO A 244 19.78 -19.21 2.51
CA PRO A 244 20.80 -19.51 3.51
C PRO A 244 20.74 -18.59 4.73
N VAL A 245 20.26 -17.36 4.52
CA VAL A 245 20.02 -16.36 5.54
C VAL A 245 18.53 -16.01 5.52
N ALA A 246 17.91 -16.00 6.68
CA ALA A 246 16.49 -15.60 6.79
C ALA A 246 16.31 -14.15 6.33
N PRO A 247 15.21 -13.82 5.61
CA PRO A 247 14.85 -12.45 5.35
C PRO A 247 14.83 -11.62 6.63
N ALA A 248 15.29 -10.36 6.58
CA ALA A 248 15.14 -9.46 7.70
C ALA A 248 13.69 -9.00 7.79
N LEU A 249 13.14 -9.00 9.00
CA LEU A 249 11.83 -8.45 9.28
C LEU A 249 11.97 -6.93 9.41
N VAL A 250 11.23 -6.20 8.56
CA VAL A 250 11.14 -4.74 8.57
C VAL A 250 9.66 -4.38 8.39
N ARG A 251 8.94 -4.21 9.48
CA ARG A 251 7.51 -3.92 9.45
C ARG A 251 7.26 -2.51 8.91
N ASN A 252 6.12 -2.28 8.28
CA ASN A 252 5.80 -0.95 7.77
C ASN A 252 5.05 -0.12 8.83
N VAL A 253 5.75 0.24 9.88
CA VAL A 253 5.25 1.07 10.98
C VAL A 253 5.39 2.57 10.67
N PRO A 254 4.65 3.46 11.33
CA PRO A 254 4.82 4.92 11.21
C PRO A 254 6.21 5.38 11.65
N ALA A 255 6.68 6.51 11.10
CA ALA A 255 7.89 7.17 11.60
C ALA A 255 7.70 7.69 13.04
N ALA A 256 8.80 7.84 13.77
CA ALA A 256 8.76 8.46 15.08
C ALA A 256 8.22 9.90 14.97
N ALA A 257 7.18 10.20 15.71
CA ALA A 257 6.57 11.51 15.86
C ALA A 257 5.89 11.58 17.24
N PRO A 258 5.58 12.72 17.78
CA PRO A 258 4.81 12.79 19.01
C PRO A 258 3.54 11.94 18.93
N ILE A 259 3.30 11.10 19.95
CA ILE A 259 2.05 10.34 20.04
C ILE A 259 0.94 11.37 20.26
N PRO A 260 -0.16 11.31 19.48
CA PRO A 260 -1.24 12.28 19.63
C PRO A 260 -1.77 12.27 21.06
N SER A 261 -1.64 13.37 21.78
CA SER A 261 -2.24 13.57 23.09
C SER A 261 -3.71 14.00 22.99
N THR A 262 -4.06 14.61 21.85
CA THR A 262 -5.41 15.03 21.48
C THR A 262 -5.66 14.67 20.01
N SER A 263 -6.91 14.35 19.67
CA SER A 263 -7.30 14.20 18.27
C SER A 263 -7.42 15.57 17.58
N ASP A 264 -7.49 15.57 16.25
CA ASP A 264 -7.82 16.76 15.47
C ASP A 264 -9.35 16.91 15.24
N GLY A 265 -10.14 16.00 15.80
CA GLY A 265 -11.60 16.00 15.67
C GLY A 265 -12.16 15.66 14.29
N VAL A 266 -11.28 15.32 13.34
CA VAL A 266 -11.62 15.17 11.91
C VAL A 266 -12.67 14.10 11.66
N LEU A 267 -12.63 12.97 12.38
CA LEU A 267 -13.61 11.88 12.17
C LEU A 267 -15.00 12.32 12.58
N ARG A 268 -15.15 12.86 13.80
CA ARG A 268 -16.45 13.28 14.35
C ARG A 268 -17.01 14.49 13.61
N GLU A 269 -16.17 15.51 13.36
CA GLU A 269 -16.58 16.71 12.63
C GLU A 269 -17.12 16.38 11.25
N ARG A 270 -16.37 15.61 10.45
CA ARG A 270 -16.77 15.27 9.07
C ARG A 270 -17.94 14.30 9.02
N ALA A 271 -18.11 13.46 10.02
CA ALA A 271 -19.24 12.54 10.14
C ALA A 271 -20.47 13.18 10.81
N GLY A 272 -20.36 14.38 11.39
CA GLY A 272 -21.46 15.06 12.11
C GLY A 272 -21.82 14.38 13.42
N LEU A 273 -20.85 13.76 14.12
CA LEU A 273 -21.04 12.96 15.33
C LEU A 273 -20.72 13.77 16.59
N GLY A 274 -21.53 13.53 17.66
CA GLY A 274 -21.36 14.12 18.98
C GLY A 274 -20.48 13.27 19.92
N GLU A 275 -20.36 13.72 21.17
CA GLU A 275 -19.59 13.03 22.21
C GLU A 275 -20.24 11.71 22.68
N GLU A 276 -21.56 11.62 22.58
CA GLU A 276 -22.36 10.42 22.98
C GLU A 276 -22.18 9.27 21.95
N ASP A 277 -21.80 9.60 20.71
CA ASP A 277 -21.62 8.60 19.66
C ASP A 277 -20.30 7.87 19.85
N LYS A 278 -20.28 6.56 19.54
CA LYS A 278 -19.08 5.73 19.55
C LYS A 278 -18.58 5.51 18.12
N VAL A 279 -17.30 5.72 17.91
CA VAL A 279 -16.67 5.69 16.58
C VAL A 279 -15.81 4.46 16.42
N ILE A 280 -16.22 3.54 15.53
CA ILE A 280 -15.36 2.49 14.96
C ILE A 280 -14.59 3.15 13.82
N ALA A 281 -13.28 3.34 13.99
CA ALA A 281 -12.42 3.99 13.01
C ALA A 281 -11.82 2.98 12.03
N TYR A 282 -11.79 3.34 10.75
CA TYR A 282 -11.07 2.63 9.71
C TYR A 282 -10.13 3.61 8.99
N GLY A 283 -8.84 3.28 8.87
CA GLY A 283 -7.87 4.08 8.11
C GLY A 283 -7.38 3.35 6.86
N GLY A 284 -7.40 4.02 5.70
CA GLY A 284 -6.74 3.51 4.51
C GLY A 284 -7.58 3.40 3.24
N ARG A 285 -7.08 2.62 2.26
CA ARG A 285 -7.77 2.46 0.99
C ARG A 285 -9.07 1.67 1.15
N ILE A 286 -10.15 2.22 0.62
CA ILE A 286 -11.48 1.60 0.57
C ILE A 286 -11.54 0.75 -0.69
N THR A 287 -11.54 -0.59 -0.51
CA THR A 287 -11.59 -1.57 -1.61
C THR A 287 -12.03 -2.93 -1.09
N ALA A 288 -12.34 -3.85 -1.97
CA ALA A 288 -12.79 -5.21 -1.61
C ALA A 288 -11.78 -5.96 -0.73
N ALA A 289 -12.29 -6.93 0.05
CA ALA A 289 -11.52 -7.80 0.95
C ALA A 289 -10.74 -7.07 2.05
N ARG A 290 -11.20 -5.88 2.44
CA ARG A 290 -10.64 -5.09 3.56
C ARG A 290 -11.54 -5.12 4.80
N GLY A 291 -12.55 -5.99 4.83
CA GLY A 291 -13.44 -6.19 5.96
C GLY A 291 -14.46 -5.07 6.20
N ILE A 292 -14.65 -4.21 5.21
CA ILE A 292 -15.59 -3.08 5.32
C ILE A 292 -17.02 -3.61 5.33
N GLU A 293 -17.34 -4.55 4.46
CA GLU A 293 -18.66 -5.17 4.35
C GLU A 293 -19.03 -5.93 5.63
N GLU A 294 -18.09 -6.66 6.22
CA GLU A 294 -18.27 -7.39 7.47
C GLU A 294 -18.46 -6.44 8.65
N THR A 295 -17.73 -5.31 8.68
CA THR A 295 -17.91 -4.30 9.71
C THR A 295 -19.27 -3.63 9.61
N ILE A 296 -19.77 -3.36 8.39
CA ILE A 296 -21.12 -2.87 8.17
C ILE A 296 -22.16 -3.89 8.63
N ALA A 297 -21.95 -5.19 8.34
CA ALA A 297 -22.83 -6.26 8.77
C ALA A 297 -22.85 -6.48 10.30
N ALA A 298 -21.79 -6.07 11.00
CA ALA A 298 -21.74 -6.10 12.47
C ALA A 298 -22.56 -4.97 13.14
N LEU A 299 -22.78 -3.84 12.47
CA LEU A 299 -23.47 -2.68 13.06
C LEU A 299 -24.88 -2.96 13.56
N PRO A 300 -25.74 -3.78 12.91
CA PRO A 300 -27.07 -4.12 13.45
C PRO A 300 -27.04 -4.80 14.83
N HIS A 301 -25.93 -5.44 15.19
CA HIS A 301 -25.73 -6.11 16.48
C HIS A 301 -25.15 -5.19 17.56
N LEU A 302 -24.86 -3.94 17.24
CA LEU A 302 -24.31 -2.92 18.14
C LEU A 302 -25.35 -1.82 18.45
N PRO A 303 -25.23 -1.12 19.59
CA PRO A 303 -26.11 0.02 19.92
C PRO A 303 -26.16 1.04 18.76
N ALA A 304 -27.32 1.73 18.66
CA ALA A 304 -27.57 2.71 17.60
C ALA A 304 -26.59 3.90 17.60
N THR A 305 -26.00 4.18 18.75
CA THR A 305 -24.98 5.22 18.95
C THR A 305 -23.57 4.81 18.44
N VAL A 306 -23.40 3.59 17.93
CA VAL A 306 -22.10 3.15 17.38
C VAL A 306 -22.07 3.38 15.88
N HIS A 307 -21.11 4.14 15.40
CA HIS A 307 -20.93 4.55 14.01
C HIS A 307 -19.64 4.01 13.43
N PHE A 308 -19.64 3.68 12.14
CA PHE A 308 -18.46 3.26 11.40
C PHE A 308 -17.95 4.39 10.50
N VAL A 309 -16.76 4.90 10.77
CA VAL A 309 -16.19 6.05 10.08
C VAL A 309 -14.95 5.62 9.28
N LEU A 310 -15.01 5.81 7.96
CA LEU A 310 -13.95 5.42 7.02
C LEU A 310 -13.14 6.64 6.60
N LEU A 311 -11.93 6.75 7.14
CA LEU A 311 -10.91 7.73 6.76
C LEU A 311 -10.07 7.17 5.62
N GLY A 312 -10.34 7.59 4.38
CA GLY A 312 -9.61 7.03 3.25
C GLY A 312 -10.15 7.42 1.88
N TYR A 313 -9.70 6.70 0.88
CA TYR A 313 -10.08 6.89 -0.51
C TYR A 313 -10.35 5.55 -1.19
N GLY A 314 -11.20 5.54 -2.20
CA GLY A 314 -11.54 4.40 -3.04
C GLY A 314 -11.90 4.83 -4.44
N GLU A 315 -12.03 3.86 -5.35
CA GLU A 315 -12.63 4.09 -6.67
C GLU A 315 -14.16 4.26 -6.49
N ASP A 316 -14.82 5.01 -7.37
CA ASP A 316 -16.25 5.28 -7.26
C ASP A 316 -17.10 4.01 -7.07
N ALA A 317 -16.77 2.94 -7.79
CA ALA A 317 -17.44 1.66 -7.68
C ALA A 317 -17.28 0.99 -6.29
N ASP A 318 -16.13 1.21 -5.62
CA ASP A 318 -15.89 0.75 -4.26
C ASP A 318 -16.69 1.54 -3.24
N LEU A 319 -16.76 2.88 -3.41
CA LEU A 319 -17.56 3.76 -2.55
C LEU A 319 -19.05 3.46 -2.69
N GLU A 320 -19.55 3.30 -3.91
CA GLU A 320 -20.94 2.87 -4.16
C GLU A 320 -21.26 1.50 -3.56
N ARG A 321 -20.28 0.57 -3.54
CA ARG A 321 -20.44 -0.73 -2.89
C ARG A 321 -20.66 -0.55 -1.39
N VAL A 322 -19.88 0.32 -0.72
CA VAL A 322 -20.04 0.63 0.71
C VAL A 322 -21.45 1.17 0.97
N HIS A 323 -21.91 2.17 0.22
CA HIS A 323 -23.26 2.74 0.37
C HIS A 323 -24.37 1.69 0.18
N ARG A 324 -24.27 0.85 -0.85
CA ARG A 324 -25.25 -0.22 -1.10
C ARG A 324 -25.28 -1.25 0.02
N THR A 325 -24.10 -1.64 0.55
CA THR A 325 -24.01 -2.57 1.67
C THR A 325 -24.65 -1.99 2.92
N ALA A 326 -24.36 -0.72 3.24
CA ALA A 326 -24.97 -0.02 4.38
C ALA A 326 -26.51 0.08 4.26
N ALA A 327 -27.01 0.41 3.06
CA ALA A 327 -28.45 0.47 2.79
C ALA A 327 -29.12 -0.91 2.94
N SER A 328 -28.48 -1.97 2.42
CA SER A 328 -28.99 -3.34 2.53
C SER A 328 -29.03 -3.85 3.96
N ALA A 329 -28.11 -3.40 4.82
CA ALA A 329 -28.05 -3.73 6.25
C ALA A 329 -28.95 -2.79 7.11
N GLY A 330 -29.58 -1.77 6.52
CA GLY A 330 -30.44 -0.80 7.24
C GLY A 330 -29.67 0.15 8.17
N VAL A 331 -28.37 0.40 7.87
CA VAL A 331 -27.46 1.19 8.73
C VAL A 331 -26.82 2.37 8.00
N SER A 332 -27.44 2.89 6.95
CA SER A 332 -26.89 3.99 6.14
C SER A 332 -26.48 5.20 6.96
N GLU A 333 -27.26 5.58 7.96
CA GLU A 333 -27.00 6.73 8.84
C GLU A 333 -25.85 6.51 9.83
N ARG A 334 -25.31 5.28 9.88
CA ARG A 334 -24.25 4.89 10.80
C ARG A 334 -22.91 4.61 10.09
N VAL A 335 -22.83 4.78 8.76
CA VAL A 335 -21.65 4.53 7.94
C VAL A 335 -21.24 5.81 7.25
N HIS A 336 -20.04 6.33 7.57
CA HIS A 336 -19.58 7.63 7.13
C HIS A 336 -18.28 7.52 6.33
N LEU A 337 -18.28 8.08 5.10
CA LEU A 337 -17.08 8.21 4.25
C LEU A 337 -16.56 9.65 4.40
N VAL A 338 -15.50 9.84 5.19
CA VAL A 338 -15.01 11.19 5.56
C VAL A 338 -13.83 11.67 4.68
N GLY A 339 -13.47 10.90 3.66
CA GLY A 339 -12.37 11.24 2.75
C GLY A 339 -10.99 10.95 3.35
N ALA A 340 -9.94 11.30 2.61
CA ALA A 340 -8.57 11.09 3.03
C ALA A 340 -7.98 12.35 3.68
N VAL A 341 -6.93 12.14 4.46
CA VAL A 341 -6.03 13.18 4.99
C VAL A 341 -4.61 12.96 4.46
N ALA A 342 -3.70 13.88 4.72
CA ALA A 342 -2.29 13.70 4.43
C ALA A 342 -1.72 12.50 5.22
N PRO A 343 -0.74 11.74 4.67
CA PRO A 343 -0.23 10.53 5.32
C PRO A 343 0.31 10.73 6.73
N ASP A 344 0.89 11.86 7.03
CA ASP A 344 1.41 12.26 8.33
C ASP A 344 0.33 12.65 9.35
N ALA A 345 -0.87 12.96 8.88
CA ALA A 345 -2.02 13.29 9.72
C ALA A 345 -2.88 12.06 10.09
N VAL A 346 -2.67 10.89 9.45
CA VAL A 346 -3.55 9.72 9.60
C VAL A 346 -3.71 9.30 11.05
N SER A 347 -2.62 9.08 11.78
CA SER A 347 -2.70 8.64 13.19
C SER A 347 -3.38 9.67 14.08
N ARG A 348 -3.17 10.98 13.85
CA ARG A 348 -3.82 12.05 14.63
C ARG A 348 -5.33 12.09 14.36
N SER A 349 -5.72 11.96 13.09
CA SER A 349 -7.13 11.92 12.75
C SER A 349 -7.83 10.66 13.26
N LEU A 350 -7.14 9.49 13.23
CA LEU A 350 -7.68 8.26 13.80
C LEU A 350 -7.88 8.34 15.33
N ALA A 351 -7.05 9.13 16.04
CA ALA A 351 -7.14 9.29 17.50
C ALA A 351 -8.50 9.82 18.00
N ASP A 352 -9.32 10.35 17.10
CA ASP A 352 -10.70 10.76 17.34
C ASP A 352 -11.70 9.57 17.44
N GLY A 353 -11.25 8.36 17.15
CA GLY A 353 -12.04 7.14 17.27
C GLY A 353 -12.11 6.59 18.70
N ASP A 354 -13.05 5.66 18.94
CA ASP A 354 -13.13 4.89 20.18
C ASP A 354 -12.43 3.53 20.07
N VAL A 355 -12.53 2.89 18.92
CA VAL A 355 -11.86 1.63 18.57
C VAL A 355 -11.51 1.62 17.09
N ALA A 356 -10.40 1.00 16.70
CA ALA A 356 -10.09 0.80 15.29
C ALA A 356 -10.34 -0.65 14.86
N VAL A 357 -10.91 -0.83 13.67
CA VAL A 357 -11.08 -2.16 13.08
C VAL A 357 -10.01 -2.42 12.02
N VAL A 358 -9.29 -3.53 12.17
CA VAL A 358 -8.24 -3.96 11.24
C VAL A 358 -8.59 -5.33 10.68
N HIS A 359 -9.40 -5.32 9.64
CA HIS A 359 -9.86 -6.53 8.99
C HIS A 359 -9.24 -6.67 7.60
N VAL A 360 -8.68 -7.85 7.33
CA VAL A 360 -8.25 -8.31 6.00
C VAL A 360 -8.82 -9.71 5.81
N ARG A 361 -9.64 -9.91 4.75
CA ARG A 361 -10.19 -11.24 4.45
C ARG A 361 -9.09 -12.17 3.96
N PRO A 362 -8.97 -13.42 4.45
CA PRO A 362 -7.90 -14.35 4.08
C PRO A 362 -8.10 -14.98 2.70
N VAL A 363 -8.50 -14.21 1.68
CA VAL A 363 -8.81 -14.68 0.33
C VAL A 363 -7.60 -15.22 -0.44
N CYS A 364 -6.40 -14.98 0.06
CA CYS A 364 -5.16 -15.50 -0.49
C CYS A 364 -4.10 -15.62 0.62
N LEU A 365 -3.02 -16.37 0.34
CA LEU A 365 -1.97 -16.58 1.36
C LEU A 365 -1.26 -15.27 1.75
N SER A 366 -1.07 -14.35 0.81
CA SER A 366 -0.50 -13.03 1.10
C SER A 366 -1.36 -12.26 2.10
N TYR A 367 -2.69 -12.33 1.99
CA TYR A 367 -3.59 -11.68 2.94
C TYR A 367 -3.64 -12.40 4.28
N ARG A 368 -3.52 -13.74 4.28
CA ARG A 368 -3.44 -14.54 5.51
C ARG A 368 -2.22 -14.17 6.37
N TYR A 369 -1.10 -13.81 5.73
CA TYR A 369 0.14 -13.41 6.39
C TYR A 369 0.34 -11.88 6.41
N ALA A 370 -0.74 -11.13 6.16
CA ALA A 370 -0.67 -9.68 6.16
C ALA A 370 -0.44 -9.12 7.57
N LEU A 371 0.44 -8.13 7.64
CA LEU A 371 0.62 -7.26 8.80
C LEU A 371 0.49 -5.81 8.30
N PRO A 372 -0.75 -5.30 8.19
CA PRO A 372 -1.03 -4.08 7.45
C PRO A 372 -0.67 -2.82 8.24
N ASN A 373 -0.25 -1.76 7.52
CA ASN A 373 0.09 -0.45 8.09
C ASN A 373 -1.01 0.11 9.01
N LYS A 374 -2.27 -0.10 8.66
CA LYS A 374 -3.42 0.42 9.43
C LYS A 374 -3.48 -0.11 10.86
N LEU A 375 -2.91 -1.30 11.15
CA LEU A 375 -2.74 -1.79 12.51
C LEU A 375 -1.82 -0.85 13.31
N PHE A 376 -0.66 -0.56 12.76
CA PHE A 376 0.35 0.28 13.42
C PHE A 376 -0.08 1.75 13.48
N GLU A 377 -0.78 2.25 12.45
CA GLU A 377 -1.38 3.60 12.48
C GLU A 377 -2.43 3.73 13.59
N SER A 378 -3.26 2.69 13.79
CA SER A 378 -4.25 2.65 14.86
C SER A 378 -3.62 2.57 16.25
N ILE A 379 -2.59 1.73 16.43
CA ILE A 379 -1.81 1.66 17.68
C ILE A 379 -1.17 3.01 17.98
N ARG A 380 -0.59 3.66 16.95
CA ARG A 380 0.02 4.99 17.11
C ARG A 380 -0.99 6.07 17.44
N ALA A 381 -2.23 5.95 16.96
CA ALA A 381 -3.34 6.82 17.34
C ALA A 381 -3.75 6.63 18.83
N GLY A 382 -3.19 5.66 19.54
CA GLY A 382 -3.56 5.30 20.90
C GLY A 382 -4.92 4.60 20.97
N LEU A 383 -5.40 3.99 19.87
CA LEU A 383 -6.68 3.30 19.85
C LEU A 383 -6.56 1.84 20.28
N PRO A 384 -7.58 1.31 20.98
CA PRO A 384 -7.83 -0.12 21.00
C PRO A 384 -8.03 -0.65 19.58
N VAL A 385 -7.62 -1.88 19.31
CA VAL A 385 -7.80 -2.49 17.98
C VAL A 385 -8.62 -3.78 18.05
N ALA A 386 -9.62 -3.91 17.16
CA ALA A 386 -10.26 -5.18 16.86
C ALA A 386 -9.65 -5.73 15.56
N VAL A 387 -8.99 -6.89 15.61
CA VAL A 387 -8.28 -7.46 14.45
C VAL A 387 -8.84 -8.80 14.04
N ALA A 388 -8.89 -9.05 12.73
CA ALA A 388 -9.24 -10.39 12.23
C ALA A 388 -8.19 -11.42 12.66
N ASP A 389 -8.64 -12.65 12.96
CA ASP A 389 -7.78 -13.77 13.35
C ASP A 389 -6.87 -14.21 12.20
N LEU A 390 -5.79 -13.46 12.05
CA LEU A 390 -4.69 -13.80 11.14
C LEU A 390 -3.39 -13.92 11.95
N PRO A 391 -2.51 -14.86 11.64
CA PRO A 391 -1.44 -15.29 12.57
C PRO A 391 -0.54 -14.12 13.03
N ASP A 392 -0.09 -13.25 12.12
CA ASP A 392 0.83 -12.17 12.49
C ASP A 392 0.09 -10.98 13.15
N MET A 393 -1.18 -10.72 12.81
CA MET A 393 -2.00 -9.71 13.49
C MET A 393 -2.37 -10.16 14.91
N ARG A 394 -2.81 -11.43 15.07
CA ARG A 394 -3.07 -12.04 16.38
C ARG A 394 -1.84 -11.90 17.27
N ALA A 395 -0.67 -12.33 16.79
CA ALA A 395 0.56 -12.30 17.56
C ALA A 395 0.88 -10.88 18.07
N VAL A 396 0.77 -9.87 17.23
CA VAL A 396 1.01 -8.47 17.65
C VAL A 396 0.02 -8.00 18.70
N VAL A 397 -1.27 -8.31 18.53
CA VAL A 397 -2.31 -7.85 19.47
C VAL A 397 -2.21 -8.55 20.81
N GLU A 398 -1.97 -9.87 20.82
CA GLU A 398 -1.82 -10.66 22.06
C GLU A 398 -0.53 -10.30 22.81
N GLU A 399 0.60 -10.12 22.09
CA GLU A 399 1.88 -9.73 22.70
C GLU A 399 1.82 -8.35 23.36
N LEU A 400 1.19 -7.38 22.68
CA LEU A 400 1.15 -6.00 23.15
C LEU A 400 -0.07 -5.70 24.04
N GLY A 401 -1.09 -6.57 24.01
CA GLY A 401 -2.34 -6.38 24.75
C GLY A 401 -3.13 -5.15 24.34
N VAL A 402 -3.04 -4.74 23.06
CA VAL A 402 -3.59 -3.47 22.54
C VAL A 402 -5.03 -3.60 22.04
N GLY A 403 -5.64 -4.77 22.15
CA GLY A 403 -7.00 -5.01 21.65
C GLY A 403 -7.38 -6.48 21.68
N GLU A 404 -8.36 -6.84 20.88
CA GLU A 404 -8.95 -8.17 20.81
C GLU A 404 -8.97 -8.73 19.39
N VAL A 405 -9.08 -10.06 19.29
CA VAL A 405 -9.08 -10.80 18.03
C VAL A 405 -10.46 -11.37 17.78
N PHE A 406 -10.99 -11.22 16.57
CA PHE A 406 -12.28 -11.78 16.15
C PHE A 406 -12.09 -12.75 14.98
N THR A 407 -13.02 -13.71 14.84
CA THR A 407 -13.07 -14.65 13.73
C THR A 407 -13.30 -13.90 12.41
N ALA A 408 -12.36 -14.03 11.48
CA ALA A 408 -12.47 -13.40 10.17
C ALA A 408 -13.78 -13.86 9.48
N GLU A 409 -14.47 -12.94 8.79
CA GLU A 409 -15.72 -13.19 8.07
C GLU A 409 -16.94 -13.55 8.97
N ASP A 410 -16.85 -13.31 10.29
CA ASP A 410 -17.95 -13.48 11.24
C ASP A 410 -18.37 -12.10 11.82
N PRO A 411 -19.45 -11.47 11.31
CA PRO A 411 -19.93 -10.18 11.80
C PRO A 411 -20.48 -10.18 13.23
N GLU A 412 -21.02 -11.32 13.70
CA GLU A 412 -21.54 -11.43 15.07
C GLU A 412 -20.39 -11.45 16.08
N ASP A 413 -19.34 -12.22 15.80
CA ASP A 413 -18.13 -12.27 16.63
C ASP A 413 -17.38 -10.91 16.60
N LEU A 414 -17.33 -10.24 15.44
CA LEU A 414 -16.81 -8.88 15.35
C LEU A 414 -17.63 -7.91 16.20
N ALA A 415 -18.95 -7.98 16.17
CA ALA A 415 -19.82 -7.12 16.98
C ALA A 415 -19.60 -7.36 18.49
N ALA A 416 -19.52 -8.63 18.92
CA ALA A 416 -19.24 -8.98 20.31
C ALA A 416 -17.86 -8.46 20.77
N THR A 417 -16.84 -8.61 19.93
CA THR A 417 -15.49 -8.10 20.17
C THR A 417 -15.47 -6.57 20.30
N LEU A 418 -16.13 -5.87 19.38
CA LEU A 418 -16.22 -4.41 19.42
C LEU A 418 -16.99 -3.93 20.68
N ALA A 419 -18.09 -4.59 21.05
CA ALA A 419 -18.84 -4.27 22.26
C ALA A 419 -18.00 -4.45 23.53
N ALA A 420 -17.21 -5.52 23.61
CA ALA A 420 -16.31 -5.78 24.74
C ALA A 420 -15.25 -4.68 24.88
N ILE A 421 -14.59 -4.29 23.78
CA ILE A 421 -13.59 -3.22 23.77
C ILE A 421 -14.23 -1.88 24.16
N LEU A 422 -15.41 -1.54 23.60
CA LEU A 422 -16.09 -0.27 23.86
C LEU A 422 -16.63 -0.14 25.29
N ALA A 423 -16.85 -1.27 26.00
CA ALA A 423 -17.28 -1.27 27.39
C ALA A 423 -16.15 -0.82 28.35
N ASP A 424 -14.89 -1.14 28.07
CA ASP A 424 -13.72 -0.72 28.86
C ASP A 424 -12.49 -0.50 27.93
N PRO A 425 -12.41 0.61 27.20
CA PRO A 425 -11.37 0.85 26.22
C PRO A 425 -10.02 1.29 26.82
N GLU A 426 -10.03 1.87 28.04
CA GLU A 426 -8.85 2.57 28.57
C GLU A 426 -7.62 1.68 28.80
N PRO A 427 -7.75 0.44 29.31
CA PRO A 427 -6.58 -0.45 29.43
C PRO A 427 -5.88 -0.74 28.09
N TYR A 428 -6.64 -0.83 27.00
CA TYR A 428 -6.09 -1.02 25.67
C TYR A 428 -5.43 0.27 25.13
N ARG A 429 -6.05 1.43 25.40
CA ARG A 429 -5.52 2.73 25.00
C ARG A 429 -4.15 3.01 25.65
N GLU A 430 -4.01 2.73 26.93
CA GLU A 430 -2.74 2.87 27.65
C GLU A 430 -1.65 2.00 27.03
N ARG A 431 -1.97 0.73 26.74
CA ARG A 431 -1.02 -0.20 26.10
C ARG A 431 -0.70 0.21 24.66
N SER A 432 -1.67 0.71 23.89
CA SER A 432 -1.42 1.22 22.54
C SER A 432 -0.48 2.42 22.55
N ARG A 433 -0.66 3.36 23.49
CA ARG A 433 0.27 4.50 23.66
C ARG A 433 1.68 4.03 24.04
N ALA A 434 1.79 3.06 24.96
CA ALA A 434 3.07 2.48 25.36
C ALA A 434 3.75 1.75 24.19
N ALA A 435 3.00 0.94 23.43
CA ALA A 435 3.50 0.23 22.26
C ALA A 435 3.93 1.18 21.13
N ALA A 436 3.20 2.27 20.91
CA ALA A 436 3.50 3.28 19.90
C ALA A 436 4.88 3.93 20.07
N ALA A 437 5.37 4.03 21.31
CA ALA A 437 6.71 4.57 21.59
C ALA A 437 7.84 3.64 21.08
N GLN A 438 7.58 2.34 20.97
CA GLN A 438 8.56 1.33 20.53
C GLN A 438 8.38 0.95 19.06
N LEU A 439 7.13 0.99 18.56
CA LEU A 439 6.79 0.65 17.17
C LEU A 439 7.02 1.86 16.26
N THR A 440 8.28 2.17 15.99
CA THR A 440 8.69 3.28 15.13
C THR A 440 9.48 2.79 13.93
N TRP A 441 9.39 3.52 12.82
CA TRP A 441 10.15 3.20 11.61
C TRP A 441 11.67 3.20 11.87
N GLU A 442 12.14 4.10 12.70
CA GLU A 442 13.54 4.23 13.03
C GLU A 442 14.08 2.93 13.66
N HIS A 443 13.32 2.31 14.55
CA HIS A 443 13.66 1.02 15.13
C HIS A 443 13.63 -0.12 14.09
N GLU A 444 12.59 -0.19 13.26
CA GLU A 444 12.51 -1.20 12.19
C GLU A 444 13.64 -1.03 11.15
N ALA A 445 14.01 0.21 10.85
CA ALA A 445 15.05 0.52 9.88
C ALA A 445 16.45 0.05 10.32
N GLU A 446 16.69 -0.17 11.61
CA GLU A 446 17.96 -0.74 12.10
C GLU A 446 18.23 -2.11 11.49
N ALA A 447 17.20 -2.97 11.42
CA ALA A 447 17.31 -4.28 10.79
C ALA A 447 17.60 -4.18 9.28
N MET A 448 17.02 -3.18 8.60
CA MET A 448 17.33 -2.89 7.20
C MET A 448 18.79 -2.45 7.05
N ILE A 449 19.24 -1.47 7.83
CA ILE A 449 20.60 -0.92 7.75
C ILE A 449 21.64 -1.99 8.09
N ASP A 450 21.36 -2.86 9.05
CA ASP A 450 22.22 -4.00 9.36
C ASP A 450 22.47 -4.87 8.12
N ARG A 451 21.41 -5.19 7.35
CA ARG A 451 21.57 -5.92 6.07
C ARG A 451 22.43 -5.18 5.06
N TYR A 452 22.28 -3.87 4.96
CA TYR A 452 23.09 -3.06 4.06
C TYR A 452 24.57 -3.02 4.45
N ARG A 453 24.87 -2.97 5.74
CA ARG A 453 26.26 -3.00 6.24
C ARG A 453 26.99 -4.31 5.92
N HIS A 454 26.25 -5.41 5.79
CA HIS A 454 26.80 -6.70 5.40
C HIS A 454 26.99 -6.88 3.89
N LEU A 455 26.58 -5.92 3.05
CA LEU A 455 26.78 -5.99 1.61
C LEU A 455 28.22 -5.60 1.23
N PRO A 456 28.96 -6.43 0.46
CA PRO A 456 30.33 -6.13 0.10
C PRO A 456 30.53 -4.82 -0.67
N THR A 457 29.49 -4.39 -1.40
CA THR A 457 29.51 -3.17 -2.23
C THR A 457 29.18 -1.90 -1.47
N VAL A 458 28.63 -2.01 -0.27
CA VAL A 458 28.18 -0.87 0.57
C VAL A 458 28.99 -0.84 1.86
N GLY A 459 28.89 -1.89 2.68
CA GLY A 459 29.71 -2.12 3.86
C GLY A 459 29.76 -0.91 4.80
N GLU A 460 30.96 -0.65 5.28
CA GLU A 460 31.26 0.44 6.23
C GLU A 460 31.12 1.84 5.64
N ARG A 461 30.84 1.99 4.33
CA ARG A 461 30.57 3.30 3.71
C ARG A 461 29.21 3.89 4.10
N LEU A 462 28.30 3.08 4.68
CA LEU A 462 27.12 3.59 5.37
C LEU A 462 27.51 4.06 6.77
N GLY A 463 27.45 5.37 6.99
CA GLY A 463 27.74 6.01 8.27
C GLY A 463 26.65 5.81 9.32
N SER A 464 26.85 6.44 10.48
CA SER A 464 25.79 6.66 11.45
C SER A 464 24.74 7.65 10.88
N PRO A 465 23.48 7.58 11.33
CA PRO A 465 22.46 8.48 10.81
C PRO A 465 22.79 9.95 11.15
N VAL A 466 22.66 10.82 10.15
CA VAL A 466 22.71 12.26 10.38
C VAL A 466 21.34 12.69 10.91
N PRO A 467 21.25 13.47 12.00
CA PRO A 467 20.01 14.01 12.51
C PRO A 467 19.20 14.72 11.41
N ALA A 468 17.87 14.74 11.53
CA ALA A 468 17.04 15.55 10.64
C ALA A 468 17.38 17.04 10.83
N ASP A 469 17.39 17.81 9.71
CA ASP A 469 17.57 19.25 9.77
C ASP A 469 16.52 19.87 10.71
N GLY A 470 16.90 20.25 11.91
CA GLY A 470 16.03 20.82 12.97
C GLY A 470 16.16 20.17 14.35
N GLU A 471 16.79 19.01 14.50
CA GLU A 471 17.19 18.46 15.80
C GLU A 471 18.61 18.93 16.13
N GLU A 472 18.74 20.16 16.64
CA GLU A 472 19.96 20.56 17.35
C GLU A 472 20.10 19.67 18.60
N ALA A 473 21.28 19.08 18.75
CA ALA A 473 21.65 18.31 19.94
C ALA A 473 21.40 19.13 21.21
N SER A 474 20.41 18.75 21.98
CA SER A 474 20.15 19.22 23.33
C SER A 474 20.79 18.28 24.36
#